data_0f42b21a1dad5d9b5bba0f5a9c4a7c08
#
_entry.id   0f42b21a1dad5d9b5bba0f5a9c4a7c08
#
_cell.length_a   1.000
_cell.length_b   1.000
_cell.length_c   1.000
_cell.angle_alpha   90.00
_cell.angle_beta   90.00
_cell.angle_gamma   90.00
#
_symmetry.space_group_name_H-M   'P 1'
#
loop_
_entity.id
_entity.type
_entity.pdbx_description
1 polymer ?
#
loop_
_entity_poly.entity_id
_entity_poly.type
_entity_poly.pdbx_seq_one_letter_code
_entity_poly.pdbx_strand_id
1 'polypeptide(L)'
;MNIHEYQAKGLLRSYGAPVSDGRIVVKSEDAKTAAGELDGPIWVVKAQIHAGGRGKGSFKEQDAGESGGVRIATSVEQAAEEAKKMLGRTLVTHQTGPTGKQVNRVYIEQGAEIERELYLALLVDRATSRVSFVCSTEGGMDIEDVAATNPEKILSFSIDPATSYQAFHGRKIAFALGLENSQVKECVKLMGQLFRAFVDKDMEMLEINPLIVTKTGNLTVLDAKVGFDSNAIYRHQDIADLRDTTEEDPKELEASKYDLNYIALDGEIGCMVNGAGLAMATMDIIKLYGAEPANFLDVGGGATKEKVTEAFKIITPDPKVKGILVNIFGGIMRCDVIAEGVVAAVKEVGLKVPLVVRLEGTNVEQGKDIINNSGLDVIAANDLKDGAEKIVKAVKG
;
A
#
# COMPACT_ATOMS: atom_id res chain seq x y z
N MET A 1 4.77 4.55 -1.17
CA MET A 1 5.63 3.73 -0.28
C MET A 1 5.09 3.80 1.14
N ASN A 2 4.91 2.66 1.83
CA ASN A 2 4.45 2.60 3.23
C ASN A 2 5.61 2.33 4.17
N ILE A 3 5.46 2.69 5.46
CA ILE A 3 6.42 2.39 6.53
C ILE A 3 5.70 1.73 7.71
N HIS A 4 6.46 1.06 8.58
CA HIS A 4 5.90 0.45 9.78
C HIS A 4 5.45 1.49 10.82
N GLU A 5 4.53 1.10 11.72
CA GLU A 5 4.02 1.95 12.80
C GLU A 5 5.13 2.57 13.66
N TYR A 6 6.14 1.79 14.07
CA TYR A 6 7.23 2.31 14.90
C TYR A 6 8.06 3.37 14.18
N GLN A 7 8.23 3.23 12.85
CA GLN A 7 8.91 4.22 12.01
C GLN A 7 8.06 5.48 11.86
N ALA A 8 6.76 5.32 11.61
CA ALA A 8 5.80 6.40 11.55
C ALA A 8 5.79 7.22 12.84
N LYS A 9 5.74 6.57 14.00
CA LYS A 9 5.81 7.21 15.31
C LYS A 9 7.16 7.93 15.54
N GLY A 10 8.26 7.31 15.13
CA GLY A 10 9.58 7.96 15.18
C GLY A 10 9.63 9.24 14.35
N LEU A 11 9.09 9.20 13.14
CA LEU A 11 8.99 10.36 12.25
C LEU A 11 8.10 11.45 12.87
N LEU A 12 6.91 11.12 13.35
CA LEU A 12 6.00 12.09 13.98
C LEU A 12 6.59 12.70 15.24
N ARG A 13 7.32 11.92 16.05
CA ARG A 13 8.06 12.40 17.23
C ARG A 13 9.11 13.44 16.85
N SER A 14 9.81 13.26 15.71
CA SER A 14 10.81 14.25 15.23
C SER A 14 10.20 15.59 14.88
N TYR A 15 8.90 15.63 14.56
CA TYR A 15 8.11 16.86 14.37
C TYR A 15 7.46 17.36 15.66
N GLY A 16 7.70 16.66 16.79
CA GLY A 16 7.24 17.04 18.12
C GLY A 16 5.84 16.55 18.48
N ALA A 17 5.25 15.64 17.67
CA ALA A 17 3.98 15.02 18.03
C ALA A 17 4.13 14.11 19.25
N PRO A 18 3.20 14.13 20.21
CA PRO A 18 3.22 13.25 21.36
C PRO A 18 2.87 11.82 20.93
N VAL A 19 3.83 10.91 21.11
CA VAL A 19 3.71 9.49 20.81
C VAL A 19 4.20 8.68 22.02
N SER A 20 3.60 7.53 22.28
CA SER A 20 4.05 6.64 23.35
C SER A 20 5.47 6.13 23.09
N ASP A 21 6.23 5.89 24.16
CA ASP A 21 7.56 5.29 24.03
C ASP A 21 7.46 3.81 23.71
N GLY A 22 8.39 3.34 22.87
CA GLY A 22 8.42 1.95 22.47
C GLY A 22 9.76 1.52 21.89
N ARG A 23 9.96 0.21 21.76
CA ARG A 23 11.16 -0.43 21.27
C ARG A 23 10.83 -1.46 20.21
N ILE A 24 11.60 -1.46 19.14
CA ILE A 24 11.49 -2.48 18.09
C ILE A 24 12.29 -3.71 18.47
N VAL A 25 11.73 -4.88 18.21
CA VAL A 25 12.33 -6.19 18.46
C VAL A 25 12.30 -6.98 17.16
N VAL A 26 13.47 -7.38 16.69
CA VAL A 26 13.65 -8.23 15.50
C VAL A 26 14.13 -9.63 15.84
N LYS A 27 14.69 -9.81 17.05
CA LYS A 27 15.13 -11.10 17.59
C LYS A 27 14.45 -11.33 18.94
N SER A 28 13.93 -12.52 19.16
CA SER A 28 13.20 -12.85 20.38
C SER A 28 14.04 -12.70 21.67
N GLU A 29 15.35 -12.87 21.59
CA GLU A 29 16.30 -12.69 22.70
C GLU A 29 16.36 -11.25 23.20
N ASP A 30 16.11 -10.26 22.37
CA ASP A 30 16.18 -8.84 22.72
C ASP A 30 14.90 -8.34 23.39
N ALA A 31 13.80 -9.11 23.30
CA ALA A 31 12.48 -8.67 23.73
C ALA A 31 12.41 -8.31 25.23
N LYS A 32 13.10 -9.08 26.08
CA LYS A 32 13.14 -8.80 27.53
C LYS A 32 13.87 -7.50 27.85
N THR A 33 14.99 -7.24 27.18
CA THR A 33 15.73 -5.99 27.32
C THR A 33 14.90 -4.81 26.85
N ALA A 34 14.31 -4.94 25.65
CA ALA A 34 13.46 -3.91 25.07
C ALA A 34 12.27 -3.54 25.97
N ALA A 35 11.59 -4.54 26.55
CA ALA A 35 10.50 -4.29 27.49
C ALA A 35 10.99 -3.65 28.80
N GLY A 36 12.16 -4.06 29.29
CA GLY A 36 12.75 -3.53 30.52
C GLY A 36 13.22 -2.07 30.44
N GLU A 37 13.40 -1.53 29.22
CA GLU A 37 13.70 -0.11 28.98
C GLU A 37 12.49 0.81 28.99
N LEU A 38 11.29 0.24 29.10
CA LEU A 38 10.02 0.98 29.08
C LEU A 38 9.38 0.98 30.47
N ASP A 39 8.75 2.11 30.80
CA ASP A 39 8.03 2.23 32.06
C ASP A 39 6.77 1.36 32.04
N GLY A 40 6.55 0.61 33.17
CA GLY A 40 5.33 -0.16 33.40
C GLY A 40 4.18 0.70 33.92
N PRO A 41 3.08 0.09 34.34
CA PRO A 41 2.88 -1.35 34.60
C PRO A 41 2.30 -2.15 33.41
N ILE A 42 2.05 -1.53 32.27
CA ILE A 42 1.43 -2.14 31.09
C ILE A 42 2.35 -1.96 29.88
N TRP A 43 2.55 -3.04 29.15
CA TRP A 43 3.20 -3.06 27.84
C TRP A 43 2.23 -3.54 26.76
N VAL A 44 2.29 -2.95 25.59
CA VAL A 44 1.52 -3.39 24.43
C VAL A 44 2.49 -3.94 23.39
N VAL A 45 2.33 -5.21 23.05
CA VAL A 45 3.18 -5.95 22.10
C VAL A 45 2.46 -6.01 20.76
N LYS A 46 3.01 -5.36 19.74
CA LYS A 46 2.35 -5.14 18.44
C LYS A 46 3.15 -5.76 17.30
N ALA A 47 2.58 -6.72 16.59
CA ALA A 47 3.13 -7.22 15.33
C ALA A 47 3.27 -6.07 14.32
N GLN A 48 4.42 -5.98 13.64
CA GLN A 48 4.68 -4.96 12.64
C GLN A 48 4.57 -5.56 11.24
N ILE A 49 3.43 -5.35 10.60
CA ILE A 49 3.15 -5.68 9.20
C ILE A 49 2.42 -4.51 8.54
N HIS A 50 2.55 -4.36 7.22
CA HIS A 50 1.85 -3.30 6.47
C HIS A 50 0.37 -3.66 6.22
N ALA A 51 -0.35 -4.01 7.28
CA ALA A 51 -1.79 -4.29 7.23
C ALA A 51 -2.48 -3.84 8.52
N GLY A 52 -3.69 -3.34 8.36
CA GLY A 52 -4.61 -3.02 9.46
C GLY A 52 -5.30 -4.25 10.04
N GLY A 53 -6.08 -4.03 11.12
CA GLY A 53 -6.84 -5.09 11.75
C GLY A 53 -6.00 -6.11 12.54
N ARG A 54 -4.74 -5.81 12.86
CA ARG A 54 -3.80 -6.70 13.56
C ARG A 54 -4.35 -7.27 14.85
N GLY A 55 -5.05 -6.44 15.65
CA GLY A 55 -5.64 -6.86 16.94
C GLY A 55 -6.72 -7.93 16.80
N LYS A 56 -7.47 -7.89 15.68
CA LYS A 56 -8.55 -8.87 15.37
C LYS A 56 -8.05 -10.01 14.48
N GLY A 57 -6.79 -9.98 14.05
CA GLY A 57 -6.17 -11.01 13.23
C GLY A 57 -5.95 -12.32 13.98
N SER A 58 -5.61 -13.38 13.26
CA SER A 58 -5.24 -14.68 13.79
C SER A 58 -3.92 -15.17 13.20
N PHE A 59 -3.16 -15.93 13.97
CA PHE A 59 -1.94 -16.55 13.49
C PHE A 59 -2.26 -17.92 12.88
N LYS A 60 -1.53 -18.29 11.82
CA LYS A 60 -1.66 -19.63 11.21
C LYS A 60 -1.07 -20.72 12.10
N GLU A 61 0.00 -20.41 12.79
CA GLU A 61 0.75 -21.33 13.63
C GLU A 61 0.11 -21.41 15.03
N GLN A 62 -0.21 -22.64 15.47
CA GLN A 62 -0.88 -22.88 16.76
C GLN A 62 -0.05 -22.44 17.98
N ASP A 63 1.28 -22.50 17.90
CA ASP A 63 2.19 -22.08 18.96
C ASP A 63 2.25 -20.55 19.16
N ALA A 64 1.68 -19.79 18.25
CA ALA A 64 1.46 -18.36 18.42
C ALA A 64 0.32 -18.02 19.40
N GLY A 65 -0.54 -18.99 19.73
CA GLY A 65 -1.72 -18.80 20.57
C GLY A 65 -2.93 -18.22 19.84
N GLU A 66 -4.04 -18.06 20.54
CA GLU A 66 -5.33 -17.61 19.98
C GLU A 66 -5.46 -16.09 19.86
N SER A 67 -4.59 -15.33 20.52
CA SER A 67 -4.64 -13.86 20.52
C SER A 67 -4.08 -13.29 19.21
N GLY A 68 -4.63 -12.13 18.78
CA GLY A 68 -4.19 -11.43 17.58
C GLY A 68 -2.78 -10.84 17.66
N GLY A 69 -2.48 -9.97 16.69
CA GLY A 69 -1.17 -9.31 16.55
C GLY A 69 -0.97 -8.06 17.43
N VAL A 70 -1.90 -7.77 18.35
CA VAL A 70 -1.78 -6.73 19.41
C VAL A 70 -2.14 -7.37 20.73
N ARG A 71 -1.18 -7.39 21.68
CA ARG A 71 -1.32 -8.09 22.95
C ARG A 71 -0.91 -7.21 24.12
N ILE A 72 -1.61 -7.32 25.24
CA ILE A 72 -1.30 -6.58 26.45
C ILE A 72 -0.52 -7.49 27.38
N ALA A 73 0.56 -6.96 27.98
CA ALA A 73 1.38 -7.61 28.98
C ALA A 73 1.44 -6.75 30.25
N THR A 74 1.48 -7.40 31.40
CA THR A 74 1.54 -6.78 32.73
C THR A 74 2.88 -6.98 33.42
N SER A 75 3.83 -7.61 32.73
CA SER A 75 5.23 -7.74 33.16
C SER A 75 6.18 -7.77 31.96
N VAL A 76 7.44 -7.48 32.21
CA VAL A 76 8.52 -7.56 31.21
C VAL A 76 8.65 -8.98 30.65
N GLU A 77 8.53 -9.99 31.52
CA GLU A 77 8.58 -11.39 31.14
C GLU A 77 7.45 -11.77 30.19
N GLN A 78 6.23 -11.34 30.50
CA GLN A 78 5.07 -11.58 29.67
C GLN A 78 5.21 -10.87 28.31
N ALA A 79 5.67 -9.63 28.30
CA ALA A 79 5.90 -8.89 27.05
C ALA A 79 6.92 -9.61 26.15
N ALA A 80 8.02 -10.13 26.72
CA ALA A 80 9.02 -10.91 26.02
C ALA A 80 8.46 -12.23 25.47
N GLU A 81 7.62 -12.92 26.25
CA GLU A 81 6.96 -14.16 25.82
C GLU A 81 6.01 -13.92 24.65
N GLU A 82 5.16 -12.88 24.73
CA GLU A 82 4.24 -12.55 23.66
C GLU A 82 4.97 -12.12 22.38
N ALA A 83 6.06 -11.37 22.48
CA ALA A 83 6.91 -11.03 21.33
C ALA A 83 7.51 -12.30 20.68
N LYS A 84 7.99 -13.25 21.48
CA LYS A 84 8.53 -14.54 21.00
C LYS A 84 7.46 -15.37 20.27
N LYS A 85 6.22 -15.38 20.78
CA LYS A 85 5.10 -16.10 20.14
C LYS A 85 4.71 -15.51 18.78
N MET A 86 4.94 -14.20 18.56
CA MET A 86 4.58 -13.53 17.31
C MET A 86 5.69 -13.58 16.26
N LEU A 87 6.96 -13.44 16.69
CA LEU A 87 8.09 -13.36 15.76
C LEU A 87 8.23 -14.63 14.91
N GLY A 88 8.36 -14.42 13.58
CA GLY A 88 8.48 -15.48 12.59
C GLY A 88 7.16 -16.18 12.24
N ARG A 89 6.04 -15.82 12.86
CA ARG A 89 4.71 -16.40 12.59
C ARG A 89 3.94 -15.59 11.57
N THR A 90 2.94 -16.21 10.95
CA THR A 90 2.12 -15.62 9.88
C THR A 90 0.82 -15.08 10.45
N LEU A 91 0.67 -13.77 10.46
CA LEU A 91 -0.55 -13.08 10.90
C LEU A 91 -1.49 -12.90 9.71
N VAL A 92 -2.72 -13.37 9.86
CA VAL A 92 -3.82 -13.22 8.91
C VAL A 92 -4.78 -12.15 9.43
N THR A 93 -5.05 -11.13 8.63
CA THR A 93 -6.06 -10.09 8.89
C THR A 93 -6.99 -9.97 7.69
N HIS A 94 -8.07 -9.19 7.80
CA HIS A 94 -8.95 -8.93 6.66
C HIS A 94 -8.22 -8.24 5.50
N GLN A 95 -7.15 -7.47 5.78
CA GLN A 95 -6.36 -6.76 4.75
C GLN A 95 -5.27 -7.63 4.11
N THR A 96 -4.74 -8.64 4.82
CA THR A 96 -3.71 -9.53 4.25
C THR A 96 -4.29 -10.63 3.38
N GLY A 97 -5.60 -10.84 3.44
CA GLY A 97 -6.22 -12.03 2.86
C GLY A 97 -5.73 -13.33 3.53
N PRO A 98 -6.14 -14.50 3.00
CA PRO A 98 -5.86 -15.81 3.63
C PRO A 98 -4.38 -16.21 3.61
N THR A 99 -3.57 -15.60 2.76
CA THR A 99 -2.11 -15.84 2.72
C THR A 99 -1.40 -15.30 3.93
N GLY A 100 -1.93 -14.25 4.56
CA GLY A 100 -1.31 -13.58 5.71
C GLY A 100 0.02 -12.91 5.38
N LYS A 101 0.63 -12.32 6.40
CA LYS A 101 1.98 -11.73 6.35
C LYS A 101 2.83 -12.26 7.49
N GLN A 102 4.09 -12.57 7.22
CA GLN A 102 5.03 -13.01 8.25
C GLN A 102 5.42 -11.82 9.14
N VAL A 103 5.38 -12.03 10.45
CA VAL A 103 5.79 -11.04 11.45
C VAL A 103 7.30 -11.11 11.64
N ASN A 104 8.04 -10.27 10.93
CA ASN A 104 9.51 -10.20 11.01
C ASN A 104 9.99 -9.30 12.13
N ARG A 105 9.12 -8.50 12.73
CA ARG A 105 9.41 -7.57 13.81
C ARG A 105 8.20 -7.29 14.67
N VAL A 106 8.47 -7.00 15.94
CA VAL A 106 7.44 -6.68 16.94
C VAL A 106 7.81 -5.36 17.61
N TYR A 107 6.84 -4.48 17.80
CA TYR A 107 7.01 -3.24 18.55
C TYR A 107 6.44 -3.41 19.95
N ILE A 108 7.27 -3.25 20.97
CA ILE A 108 6.84 -3.22 22.37
C ILE A 108 6.71 -1.77 22.78
N GLU A 109 5.54 -1.38 23.22
CA GLU A 109 5.19 -0.01 23.54
C GLU A 109 4.68 0.09 24.98
N GLN A 110 4.99 1.22 25.62
CA GLN A 110 4.40 1.57 26.92
C GLN A 110 2.89 1.74 26.78
N GLY A 111 2.12 1.08 27.62
CA GLY A 111 0.67 1.21 27.66
C GLY A 111 0.22 2.62 28.08
N ALA A 112 -0.86 3.09 27.49
CA ALA A 112 -1.47 4.37 27.81
C ALA A 112 -2.80 4.18 28.55
N GLU A 113 -3.10 5.03 29.53
CA GLU A 113 -4.40 5.09 30.17
C GLU A 113 -5.36 5.90 29.30
N ILE A 114 -6.20 5.20 28.53
CA ILE A 114 -7.12 5.78 27.56
C ILE A 114 -8.39 6.24 28.25
N GLU A 115 -8.80 7.49 28.03
CA GLU A 115 -10.11 8.04 28.37
C GLU A 115 -11.04 8.03 27.17
N ARG A 116 -10.53 8.50 26.00
CA ARG A 116 -11.28 8.56 24.73
C ARG A 116 -10.40 8.17 23.56
N GLU A 117 -10.99 7.51 22.59
CA GLU A 117 -10.37 7.20 21.32
C GLU A 117 -11.00 8.05 20.22
N LEU A 118 -10.18 8.65 19.38
CA LEU A 118 -10.56 9.53 18.30
C LEU A 118 -9.90 9.04 17.00
N TYR A 119 -10.54 9.30 15.88
CA TYR A 119 -9.96 9.09 14.56
C TYR A 119 -9.42 10.39 13.99
N LEU A 120 -8.26 10.34 13.37
CA LEU A 120 -7.67 11.46 12.66
C LEU A 120 -6.88 10.96 11.45
N ALA A 121 -7.11 11.55 10.28
CA ALA A 121 -6.28 11.32 9.10
C ALA A 121 -5.96 12.61 8.38
N LEU A 122 -4.85 12.63 7.66
CA LEU A 122 -4.51 13.62 6.65
C LEU A 122 -4.37 12.90 5.31
N LEU A 123 -4.94 13.47 4.27
CA LEU A 123 -4.87 12.95 2.92
C LEU A 123 -4.86 14.08 1.89
N VAL A 124 -4.41 13.76 0.68
CA VAL A 124 -4.57 14.64 -0.47
C VAL A 124 -5.97 14.45 -1.05
N ASP A 125 -6.84 15.44 -0.85
CA ASP A 125 -8.16 15.46 -1.46
C ASP A 125 -8.06 15.91 -2.92
N ARG A 126 -8.23 14.96 -3.83
CA ARG A 126 -8.12 15.19 -5.27
C ARG A 126 -9.27 16.03 -5.82
N ALA A 127 -10.45 16.01 -5.20
CA ALA A 127 -11.60 16.78 -5.64
C ALA A 127 -11.38 18.28 -5.43
N THR A 128 -10.72 18.65 -4.32
CA THR A 128 -10.43 20.05 -3.98
C THR A 128 -8.98 20.46 -4.26
N SER A 129 -8.09 19.49 -4.61
CA SER A 129 -6.64 19.69 -4.77
C SER A 129 -6.00 20.31 -3.51
N ARG A 130 -6.41 19.83 -2.33
CA ARG A 130 -5.95 20.32 -1.03
C ARG A 130 -5.56 19.17 -0.11
N VAL A 131 -4.73 19.47 0.88
CA VAL A 131 -4.55 18.59 2.03
C VAL A 131 -5.76 18.73 2.94
N SER A 132 -6.38 17.63 3.29
CA SER A 132 -7.57 17.61 4.15
C SER A 132 -7.32 16.79 5.40
N PHE A 133 -7.73 17.33 6.55
CA PHE A 133 -7.92 16.57 7.77
C PHE A 133 -9.28 15.88 7.72
N VAL A 134 -9.32 14.61 8.01
CA VAL A 134 -10.54 13.84 8.26
C VAL A 134 -10.52 13.40 9.71
N CYS A 135 -11.58 13.66 10.45
CA CYS A 135 -11.62 13.28 11.86
C CYS A 135 -13.00 12.79 12.30
N SER A 136 -13.02 11.98 13.35
CA SER A 136 -14.24 11.46 13.98
C SER A 136 -14.04 11.29 15.48
N THR A 137 -15.13 11.35 16.23
CA THR A 137 -15.18 10.95 17.63
C THR A 137 -15.20 9.44 17.83
N GLU A 138 -15.36 8.67 16.75
CA GLU A 138 -15.34 7.22 16.72
C GLU A 138 -13.93 6.73 16.34
N GLY A 139 -13.04 6.60 17.32
CA GLY A 139 -11.68 6.06 17.14
C GLY A 139 -11.59 4.59 17.53
N GLY A 140 -10.47 3.95 17.16
CA GLY A 140 -10.21 2.54 17.44
C GLY A 140 -11.10 1.55 16.69
N MET A 141 -11.93 2.05 15.77
CA MET A 141 -12.84 1.29 14.92
C MET A 141 -12.40 1.36 13.46
N ASP A 142 -13.00 0.49 12.64
CA ASP A 142 -12.87 0.56 11.19
C ASP A 142 -13.62 1.80 10.68
N ILE A 143 -12.92 2.75 10.10
CA ILE A 143 -13.50 4.04 9.72
C ILE A 143 -14.45 3.90 8.52
N GLU A 144 -14.24 2.90 7.67
CA GLU A 144 -15.11 2.57 6.56
C GLU A 144 -16.48 2.13 7.05
N ASP A 145 -16.55 1.35 8.14
CA ASP A 145 -17.81 0.96 8.79
C ASP A 145 -18.52 2.18 9.37
N VAL A 146 -17.78 3.11 9.97
CA VAL A 146 -18.35 4.37 10.49
C VAL A 146 -18.89 5.21 9.33
N ALA A 147 -18.14 5.31 8.21
CA ALA A 147 -18.58 6.05 7.03
C ALA A 147 -19.83 5.45 6.39
N ALA A 148 -19.98 4.13 6.41
CA ALA A 148 -21.15 3.44 5.87
C ALA A 148 -22.41 3.58 6.77
N THR A 149 -22.23 3.59 8.09
CA THR A 149 -23.35 3.55 9.05
C THR A 149 -23.72 4.92 9.62
N ASN A 150 -22.73 5.79 9.83
CA ASN A 150 -22.89 7.11 10.45
C ASN A 150 -22.01 8.17 9.74
N PRO A 151 -22.24 8.45 8.44
CA PRO A 151 -21.39 9.34 7.66
C PRO A 151 -21.29 10.76 8.22
N GLU A 152 -22.30 11.22 8.98
CA GLU A 152 -22.30 12.53 9.65
C GLU A 152 -21.25 12.66 10.76
N LYS A 153 -20.72 11.56 11.26
CA LYS A 153 -19.63 11.55 12.24
C LYS A 153 -18.25 11.73 11.61
N ILE A 154 -18.15 11.65 10.30
CA ILE A 154 -16.91 11.88 9.55
C ILE A 154 -16.86 13.34 9.12
N LEU A 155 -15.94 14.11 9.72
CA LEU A 155 -15.80 15.51 9.45
C LEU A 155 -14.49 15.80 8.69
N SER A 156 -14.58 16.63 7.64
CA SER A 156 -13.44 16.97 6.80
C SER A 156 -13.14 18.48 6.84
N PHE A 157 -11.84 18.82 6.90
CA PHE A 157 -11.35 20.18 6.97
C PHE A 157 -10.19 20.37 6.01
N SER A 158 -10.47 20.97 4.86
CA SER A 158 -9.45 21.24 3.83
C SER A 158 -8.60 22.46 4.19
N ILE A 159 -7.30 22.34 3.91
CA ILE A 159 -6.32 23.42 4.10
C ILE A 159 -5.95 23.98 2.73
N ASP A 160 -6.15 25.25 2.54
CA ASP A 160 -5.72 25.92 1.31
C ASP A 160 -4.18 26.01 1.29
N PRO A 161 -3.50 25.47 0.27
CA PRO A 161 -2.04 25.48 0.20
C PRO A 161 -1.45 26.89 0.17
N ALA A 162 -2.19 27.90 -0.34
CA ALA A 162 -1.74 29.29 -0.37
C ALA A 162 -1.65 29.93 1.02
N THR A 163 -2.52 29.50 1.95
CA THR A 163 -2.52 30.02 3.35
C THR A 163 -1.82 29.08 4.32
N SER A 164 -1.60 27.84 3.93
CA SER A 164 -1.06 26.78 4.77
C SER A 164 -1.88 26.56 6.05
N TYR A 165 -1.40 25.69 6.95
CA TYR A 165 -2.06 25.47 8.22
C TYR A 165 -2.05 26.73 9.09
N GLN A 166 -3.22 27.06 9.65
CA GLN A 166 -3.39 28.17 10.61
C GLN A 166 -4.06 27.65 11.88
N ALA A 167 -3.81 28.32 13.01
CA ALA A 167 -4.32 27.90 14.32
C ALA A 167 -5.86 27.75 14.37
N PHE A 168 -6.61 28.46 13.53
CA PHE A 168 -8.07 28.32 13.49
C PHE A 168 -8.51 26.96 12.91
N HIS A 169 -7.74 26.35 12.00
CA HIS A 169 -8.02 25.00 11.51
C HIS A 169 -7.97 23.98 12.67
N GLY A 170 -6.91 24.03 13.46
CA GLY A 170 -6.79 23.16 14.65
C GLY A 170 -7.89 23.39 15.67
N ARG A 171 -8.35 24.65 15.87
CA ARG A 171 -9.50 24.92 16.75
C ARG A 171 -10.81 24.32 16.21
N LYS A 172 -11.05 24.44 14.91
CA LYS A 172 -12.23 23.80 14.29
C LYS A 172 -12.21 22.27 14.49
N ILE A 173 -11.08 21.65 14.27
CA ILE A 173 -10.90 20.19 14.48
C ILE A 173 -11.09 19.86 15.95
N ALA A 174 -10.48 20.61 16.87
CA ALA A 174 -10.63 20.39 18.30
C ALA A 174 -12.09 20.40 18.76
N PHE A 175 -12.86 21.40 18.33
CA PHE A 175 -14.27 21.51 18.67
C PHE A 175 -15.11 20.39 18.01
N ALA A 176 -14.79 20.01 16.78
CA ALA A 176 -15.43 18.89 16.10
C ALA A 176 -15.20 17.55 16.83
N LEU A 177 -14.03 17.36 17.42
CA LEU A 177 -13.69 16.20 18.26
C LEU A 177 -14.21 16.31 19.70
N GLY A 178 -14.90 17.40 20.06
CA GLY A 178 -15.40 17.64 21.40
C GLY A 178 -14.29 17.81 22.43
N LEU A 179 -13.15 18.39 22.04
CA LEU A 179 -12.03 18.69 22.95
C LEU A 179 -12.26 20.02 23.66
N GLU A 180 -11.81 20.11 24.91
CA GLU A 180 -12.05 21.25 25.77
C GLU A 180 -10.76 21.78 26.39
N ASN A 181 -10.80 23.02 26.89
CA ASN A 181 -9.77 23.64 27.72
C ASN A 181 -8.34 23.53 27.14
N SER A 182 -7.43 22.88 27.86
CA SER A 182 -6.03 22.66 27.46
C SER A 182 -5.92 21.76 26.23
N GLN A 183 -6.83 20.82 26.04
CA GLN A 183 -6.86 19.89 24.90
C GLN A 183 -6.99 20.64 23.56
N VAL A 184 -7.74 21.76 23.54
CA VAL A 184 -7.84 22.61 22.33
C VAL A 184 -6.48 23.17 21.92
N LYS A 185 -5.67 23.63 22.90
CA LYS A 185 -4.33 24.16 22.62
C LYS A 185 -3.39 23.06 22.13
N GLU A 186 -3.45 21.88 22.77
CA GLU A 186 -2.67 20.71 22.37
C GLU A 186 -3.05 20.25 20.96
N CYS A 187 -4.35 20.18 20.65
CA CYS A 187 -4.85 19.85 19.33
C CYS A 187 -4.34 20.84 18.26
N VAL A 188 -4.44 22.14 18.51
CA VAL A 188 -3.92 23.17 17.60
C VAL A 188 -2.43 22.96 17.32
N LYS A 189 -1.63 22.69 18.34
CA LYS A 189 -0.20 22.42 18.19
C LYS A 189 0.05 21.13 17.40
N LEU A 190 -0.63 20.05 17.79
CA LEU A 190 -0.51 18.73 17.15
C LEU A 190 -0.89 18.77 15.67
N MET A 191 -2.03 19.36 15.32
CA MET A 191 -2.45 19.49 13.92
C MET A 191 -1.42 20.23 13.07
N GLY A 192 -0.79 21.28 13.62
CA GLY A 192 0.29 22.00 12.93
C GLY A 192 1.55 21.16 12.73
N GLN A 193 1.89 20.33 13.70
CA GLN A 193 3.03 19.39 13.61
C GLN A 193 2.78 18.31 12.57
N LEU A 194 1.60 17.69 12.58
CA LEU A 194 1.20 16.65 11.60
C LEU A 194 1.12 17.22 10.18
N PHE A 195 0.53 18.39 10.00
CA PHE A 195 0.44 19.06 8.70
C PHE A 195 1.84 19.35 8.14
N ARG A 196 2.76 19.84 8.98
CA ARG A 196 4.14 20.10 8.57
C ARG A 196 4.84 18.81 8.17
N ALA A 197 4.75 17.75 8.99
CA ALA A 197 5.32 16.44 8.65
C ALA A 197 4.77 15.92 7.32
N PHE A 198 3.45 16.05 7.12
CA PHE A 198 2.76 15.60 5.92
C PHE A 198 3.29 16.31 4.65
N VAL A 199 3.42 17.63 4.69
CA VAL A 199 3.89 18.42 3.54
C VAL A 199 5.39 18.27 3.33
N ASP A 200 6.19 18.37 4.41
CA ASP A 200 7.66 18.32 4.32
C ASP A 200 8.18 16.98 3.81
N LYS A 201 7.42 15.89 4.02
CA LYS A 201 7.81 14.53 3.64
C LYS A 201 7.04 13.96 2.46
N ASP A 202 6.26 14.78 1.77
CA ASP A 202 5.41 14.34 0.65
C ASP A 202 4.57 13.10 0.99
N MET A 203 3.90 13.14 2.13
CA MET A 203 2.97 12.07 2.48
C MET A 203 1.74 12.13 1.58
N GLU A 204 1.25 11.00 1.14
CA GLU A 204 -0.04 10.88 0.46
C GLU A 204 -1.18 10.59 1.45
N MET A 205 -0.82 9.94 2.58
CA MET A 205 -1.75 9.58 3.64
C MET A 205 -1.01 9.47 4.98
N LEU A 206 -1.61 10.05 6.01
CA LEU A 206 -1.27 9.83 7.42
C LEU A 206 -2.57 9.52 8.15
N GLU A 207 -2.69 8.33 8.69
CA GLU A 207 -3.83 7.89 9.49
C GLU A 207 -3.37 7.64 10.92
N ILE A 208 -4.14 8.17 11.87
CA ILE A 208 -3.96 7.98 13.32
C ILE A 208 -5.26 7.39 13.86
N ASN A 209 -5.20 6.09 14.18
CA ASN A 209 -6.38 5.36 14.63
C ASN A 209 -6.02 4.30 15.70
N PRO A 210 -6.12 4.71 16.99
CA PRO A 210 -6.68 5.97 17.49
C PRO A 210 -5.64 7.07 17.78
N LEU A 211 -6.10 8.33 17.69
CA LEU A 211 -5.61 9.42 18.49
C LEU A 211 -6.33 9.34 19.84
N ILE A 212 -5.61 9.34 20.95
CA ILE A 212 -6.24 9.20 22.25
C ILE A 212 -6.21 10.49 23.08
N VAL A 213 -7.24 10.64 23.90
CA VAL A 213 -7.20 11.48 25.09
C VAL A 213 -6.87 10.58 26.27
N THR A 214 -5.80 10.86 26.99
CA THR A 214 -5.41 10.11 28.17
C THR A 214 -6.25 10.53 29.37
N LYS A 215 -6.31 9.70 30.43
CA LYS A 215 -6.97 10.09 31.69
C LYS A 215 -6.40 11.34 32.34
N THR A 216 -5.16 11.72 32.00
CA THR A 216 -4.56 12.98 32.43
C THR A 216 -4.97 14.16 31.55
N GLY A 217 -5.80 13.92 30.52
CA GLY A 217 -6.33 14.93 29.62
C GLY A 217 -5.42 15.31 28.45
N ASN A 218 -4.30 14.61 28.25
CA ASN A 218 -3.34 14.90 27.16
C ASN A 218 -3.70 14.15 25.88
N LEU A 219 -3.36 14.74 24.72
CA LEU A 219 -3.48 14.05 23.44
C LEU A 219 -2.22 13.21 23.15
N THR A 220 -2.41 11.98 22.65
CA THR A 220 -1.30 11.09 22.27
C THR A 220 -1.66 10.28 21.02
N VAL A 221 -0.71 10.18 20.08
CA VAL A 221 -0.82 9.29 18.92
C VAL A 221 -0.51 7.87 19.36
N LEU A 222 -1.51 6.99 19.31
CA LEU A 222 -1.36 5.61 19.79
C LEU A 222 -1.03 4.63 18.67
N ASP A 223 -1.63 4.80 17.49
CA ASP A 223 -1.28 4.06 16.28
C ASP A 223 -1.19 5.02 15.10
N ALA A 224 -0.24 4.79 14.19
CA ALA A 224 -0.03 5.63 13.03
C ALA A 224 0.33 4.79 11.80
N LYS A 225 -0.34 5.07 10.69
CA LYS A 225 -0.06 4.53 9.36
C LYS A 225 0.30 5.68 8.43
N VAL A 226 1.42 5.56 7.73
CA VAL A 226 1.93 6.61 6.83
C VAL A 226 2.25 6.01 5.48
N GLY A 227 1.72 6.63 4.43
CA GLY A 227 2.08 6.41 3.05
C GLY A 227 2.71 7.67 2.46
N PHE A 228 3.72 7.48 1.60
CA PHE A 228 4.43 8.56 0.92
C PHE A 228 4.19 8.49 -0.58
N ASP A 229 4.17 9.64 -1.24
CA ASP A 229 4.17 9.73 -2.70
C ASP A 229 5.44 9.09 -3.26
N SER A 230 5.29 7.96 -3.94
CA SER A 230 6.41 7.22 -4.51
C SER A 230 7.18 8.05 -5.54
N ASN A 231 6.53 9.03 -6.19
CA ASN A 231 7.18 9.93 -7.15
C ASN A 231 8.07 10.97 -6.46
N ALA A 232 7.95 11.18 -5.16
CA ALA A 232 8.73 12.14 -4.40
C ALA A 232 9.88 11.50 -3.59
N ILE A 233 9.93 10.18 -3.47
CA ILE A 233 10.91 9.46 -2.63
C ILE A 233 12.36 9.77 -3.01
N TYR A 234 12.65 10.07 -4.28
CA TYR A 234 14.01 10.41 -4.74
C TYR A 234 14.62 11.61 -3.99
N ARG A 235 13.81 12.50 -3.43
CA ARG A 235 14.26 13.67 -2.65
C ARG A 235 14.22 13.45 -1.12
N HIS A 236 13.83 12.25 -0.66
CA HIS A 236 13.70 11.88 0.74
C HIS A 236 14.47 10.59 1.03
N GLN A 237 15.82 10.67 1.03
CA GLN A 237 16.65 9.49 1.29
C GLN A 237 16.39 8.89 2.67
N ASP A 238 16.15 9.73 3.68
CA ASP A 238 15.80 9.31 5.04
C ASP A 238 14.50 8.48 5.10
N ILE A 239 13.56 8.73 4.19
CA ILE A 239 12.34 7.93 4.06
C ILE A 239 12.60 6.68 3.22
N ALA A 240 13.38 6.79 2.13
CA ALA A 240 13.75 5.65 1.31
C ALA A 240 14.46 4.55 2.13
N ASP A 241 15.29 4.93 3.09
CA ASP A 241 16.02 4.02 3.99
C ASP A 241 15.10 3.26 4.97
N LEU A 242 13.85 3.71 5.15
CA LEU A 242 12.84 3.04 5.98
C LEU A 242 12.07 1.94 5.23
N ARG A 243 12.29 1.79 3.92
CA ARG A 243 11.58 0.82 3.08
C ARG A 243 11.82 -0.61 3.56
N ASP A 244 10.73 -1.36 3.71
CA ASP A 244 10.79 -2.79 4.00
C ASP A 244 10.29 -3.59 2.80
N THR A 245 11.24 -4.10 2.01
CA THR A 245 10.92 -4.88 0.80
C THR A 245 10.28 -6.23 1.10
N THR A 246 10.33 -6.72 2.34
CA THR A 246 9.66 -7.98 2.74
C THR A 246 8.14 -7.81 2.87
N GLU A 247 7.67 -6.58 2.93
CA GLU A 247 6.25 -6.23 2.98
C GLU A 247 5.63 -5.98 1.58
N GLU A 248 6.45 -5.84 0.56
CA GLU A 248 6.03 -5.57 -0.81
C GLU A 248 5.66 -6.87 -1.55
N ASP A 249 4.91 -6.76 -2.64
CA ASP A 249 4.68 -7.89 -3.53
C ASP A 249 5.97 -8.23 -4.28
N PRO A 250 6.41 -9.51 -4.29
CA PRO A 250 7.67 -9.89 -4.93
C PRO A 250 7.71 -9.56 -6.43
N LYS A 251 6.57 -9.58 -7.14
CA LYS A 251 6.50 -9.26 -8.57
C LYS A 251 6.60 -7.75 -8.79
N GLU A 252 5.96 -6.95 -7.93
CA GLU A 252 6.07 -5.50 -7.97
C GLU A 252 7.51 -5.06 -7.67
N LEU A 253 8.15 -5.71 -6.70
CA LEU A 253 9.56 -5.48 -6.37
C LEU A 253 10.47 -5.87 -7.54
N GLU A 254 10.23 -7.01 -8.20
CA GLU A 254 11.01 -7.42 -9.38
C GLU A 254 10.81 -6.45 -10.55
N ALA A 255 9.56 -6.04 -10.82
CA ALA A 255 9.22 -5.09 -11.87
C ALA A 255 9.93 -3.73 -11.69
N SER A 256 10.04 -3.28 -10.44
CA SER A 256 10.69 -2.01 -10.13
C SER A 256 12.18 -1.96 -10.49
N LYS A 257 12.88 -3.11 -10.55
CA LYS A 257 14.28 -3.20 -10.96
C LYS A 257 14.49 -2.84 -12.44
N TYR A 258 13.44 -3.03 -13.24
CA TYR A 258 13.44 -2.77 -14.69
C TYR A 258 12.65 -1.51 -15.04
N ASP A 259 12.29 -0.70 -14.06
CA ASP A 259 11.49 0.51 -14.27
C ASP A 259 10.17 0.20 -15.00
N LEU A 260 9.51 -0.87 -14.55
CA LEU A 260 8.18 -1.31 -14.98
C LEU A 260 7.17 -0.98 -13.89
N ASN A 261 6.02 -0.42 -14.28
CA ASN A 261 4.90 -0.23 -13.36
C ASN A 261 4.02 -1.47 -13.37
N TYR A 262 4.11 -2.28 -12.33
CA TYR A 262 3.36 -3.53 -12.15
C TYR A 262 2.52 -3.48 -10.88
N ILE A 263 1.27 -3.96 -10.98
CA ILE A 263 0.39 -4.20 -9.83
C ILE A 263 -0.23 -5.58 -10.03
N ALA A 264 -0.08 -6.45 -9.04
CA ALA A 264 -0.69 -7.77 -9.05
C ALA A 264 -2.21 -7.67 -8.80
N LEU A 265 -3.00 -8.42 -9.57
CA LEU A 265 -4.44 -8.56 -9.42
C LEU A 265 -4.82 -10.04 -9.36
N ASP A 266 -6.10 -10.34 -9.13
CA ASP A 266 -6.56 -11.72 -8.89
C ASP A 266 -7.12 -12.44 -10.12
N GLY A 267 -7.04 -11.83 -11.31
CA GLY A 267 -7.61 -12.37 -12.53
C GLY A 267 -6.78 -13.44 -13.24
N GLU A 268 -7.20 -13.76 -14.47
CA GLU A 268 -6.65 -14.84 -15.29
C GLU A 268 -6.03 -14.36 -16.62
N ILE A 269 -6.21 -13.09 -16.98
CA ILE A 269 -5.62 -12.52 -18.20
C ILE A 269 -4.49 -11.59 -17.84
N GLY A 270 -3.26 -11.97 -18.20
CA GLY A 270 -2.09 -11.12 -18.10
C GLY A 270 -2.17 -9.96 -19.07
N CYS A 271 -1.83 -8.75 -18.61
CA CYS A 271 -1.86 -7.53 -19.42
C CYS A 271 -0.46 -6.94 -19.54
N MET A 272 -0.06 -6.55 -20.76
CA MET A 272 1.14 -5.76 -21.03
C MET A 272 0.79 -4.61 -21.98
N VAL A 273 0.98 -3.39 -21.52
CA VAL A 273 0.50 -2.18 -22.20
C VAL A 273 1.56 -1.08 -22.11
N ASN A 274 1.57 -0.14 -23.02
CA ASN A 274 2.37 1.07 -22.90
C ASN A 274 1.49 2.29 -22.61
N GLY A 275 1.59 2.79 -21.39
CA GLY A 275 0.84 3.92 -20.86
C GLY A 275 -0.31 3.53 -19.95
N ALA A 276 -0.33 4.14 -18.76
CA ALA A 276 -1.26 3.82 -17.68
C ALA A 276 -2.74 3.95 -18.08
N GLY A 277 -3.10 4.97 -18.86
CA GLY A 277 -4.47 5.15 -19.34
C GLY A 277 -4.92 4.02 -20.27
N LEU A 278 -4.04 3.56 -21.17
CA LEU A 278 -4.32 2.43 -22.05
C LEU A 278 -4.39 1.12 -21.27
N ALA A 279 -3.56 0.96 -20.22
CA ALA A 279 -3.61 -0.20 -19.33
C ALA A 279 -4.96 -0.28 -18.58
N MET A 280 -5.44 0.82 -18.02
CA MET A 280 -6.76 0.88 -17.38
C MET A 280 -7.88 0.53 -18.36
N ALA A 281 -7.90 1.14 -19.56
CA ALA A 281 -8.89 0.84 -20.60
C ALA A 281 -8.83 -0.64 -21.05
N THR A 282 -7.63 -1.24 -21.09
CA THR A 282 -7.45 -2.66 -21.43
C THR A 282 -8.04 -3.56 -20.34
N MET A 283 -7.83 -3.24 -19.07
CA MET A 283 -8.43 -3.99 -17.97
C MET A 283 -9.95 -3.86 -17.96
N ASP A 284 -10.48 -2.66 -18.19
CA ASP A 284 -11.93 -2.42 -18.21
C ASP A 284 -12.62 -3.22 -19.34
N ILE A 285 -12.03 -3.24 -20.53
CA ILE A 285 -12.63 -3.98 -21.64
C ILE A 285 -12.55 -5.49 -21.43
N ILE A 286 -11.49 -6.02 -20.83
CA ILE A 286 -11.40 -7.43 -20.44
C ILE A 286 -12.56 -7.79 -19.49
N LYS A 287 -12.84 -6.94 -18.49
CA LYS A 287 -13.98 -7.11 -17.58
C LYS A 287 -15.32 -7.04 -18.29
N LEU A 288 -15.47 -6.11 -19.21
CA LEU A 288 -16.70 -5.97 -20.02
C LEU A 288 -17.01 -7.25 -20.80
N TYR A 289 -15.98 -7.97 -21.27
CA TYR A 289 -16.13 -9.26 -21.96
C TYR A 289 -16.16 -10.46 -21.01
N GLY A 290 -16.24 -10.22 -19.71
CA GLY A 290 -16.54 -11.21 -18.68
C GLY A 290 -15.34 -12.02 -18.19
N ALA A 291 -14.12 -11.52 -18.34
CA ALA A 291 -12.91 -12.08 -17.72
C ALA A 291 -12.27 -11.07 -16.75
N GLU A 292 -11.30 -11.50 -15.97
CA GLU A 292 -10.64 -10.65 -14.98
C GLU A 292 -9.15 -10.47 -15.34
N PRO A 293 -8.60 -9.22 -15.25
CA PRO A 293 -7.19 -8.97 -15.45
C PRO A 293 -6.36 -9.52 -14.28
N ALA A 294 -5.25 -10.18 -14.60
CA ALA A 294 -4.32 -10.73 -13.61
C ALA A 294 -3.32 -9.70 -13.08
N ASN A 295 -3.12 -8.62 -13.81
CA ASN A 295 -2.21 -7.54 -13.45
C ASN A 295 -2.52 -6.25 -14.21
N PHE A 296 -2.10 -5.13 -13.62
CA PHE A 296 -1.77 -3.93 -14.35
C PHE A 296 -0.28 -4.00 -14.71
N LEU A 297 0.10 -3.70 -15.95
CA LEU A 297 1.51 -3.54 -16.32
C LEU A 297 1.65 -2.50 -17.44
N ASP A 298 2.37 -1.44 -17.10
CA ASP A 298 2.77 -0.39 -18.05
C ASP A 298 4.29 -0.46 -18.27
N VAL A 299 4.68 -0.78 -19.51
CA VAL A 299 6.09 -0.84 -19.91
C VAL A 299 6.68 0.54 -20.22
N GLY A 300 5.84 1.60 -20.18
CA GLY A 300 6.24 2.99 -20.48
C GLY A 300 6.41 3.28 -21.97
N GLY A 301 6.49 4.57 -22.29
CA GLY A 301 6.62 5.07 -23.68
C GLY A 301 7.99 4.86 -24.33
N GLY A 302 8.98 4.38 -23.59
CA GLY A 302 10.36 4.12 -24.05
C GLY A 302 10.79 2.66 -23.85
N ALA A 303 9.86 1.70 -23.86
CA ALA A 303 10.18 0.30 -23.61
C ALA A 303 11.18 -0.26 -24.63
N THR A 304 12.20 -0.90 -24.11
CA THR A 304 13.20 -1.63 -24.89
C THR A 304 12.82 -3.12 -24.98
N LYS A 305 13.51 -3.84 -25.83
CA LYS A 305 13.38 -5.30 -25.94
C LYS A 305 13.57 -5.97 -24.56
N GLU A 306 14.54 -5.52 -23.79
CA GLU A 306 14.84 -6.04 -22.45
C GLU A 306 13.67 -5.83 -21.51
N LYS A 307 13.09 -4.61 -21.46
CA LYS A 307 11.90 -4.32 -20.60
C LYS A 307 10.72 -5.21 -20.98
N VAL A 308 10.46 -5.43 -22.27
CA VAL A 308 9.40 -6.32 -22.75
C VAL A 308 9.67 -7.77 -22.32
N THR A 309 10.91 -8.23 -22.44
CA THR A 309 11.29 -9.59 -22.01
C THR A 309 11.07 -9.78 -20.51
N GLU A 310 11.53 -8.84 -19.69
CA GLU A 310 11.35 -8.93 -18.23
C GLU A 310 9.87 -8.82 -17.83
N ALA A 311 9.08 -8.02 -18.53
CA ALA A 311 7.63 -7.97 -18.34
C ALA A 311 6.97 -9.36 -18.53
N PHE A 312 7.34 -10.10 -19.60
CA PHE A 312 6.86 -11.46 -19.79
C PHE A 312 7.33 -12.41 -18.69
N LYS A 313 8.59 -12.31 -18.22
CA LYS A 313 9.13 -13.13 -17.13
C LYS A 313 8.40 -12.91 -15.81
N ILE A 314 7.84 -11.73 -15.59
CA ILE A 314 7.04 -11.38 -14.39
C ILE A 314 5.62 -11.95 -14.51
N ILE A 315 4.99 -11.88 -15.69
CA ILE A 315 3.61 -12.32 -15.91
C ILE A 315 3.51 -13.86 -15.98
N THR A 316 4.37 -14.50 -16.77
CA THR A 316 4.24 -15.92 -17.14
C THR A 316 4.37 -16.94 -16.01
N PRO A 317 5.14 -16.70 -14.93
CA PRO A 317 5.22 -17.63 -13.80
C PRO A 317 3.96 -17.68 -12.93
N ASP A 318 3.02 -16.75 -13.11
CA ASP A 318 1.79 -16.77 -12.34
C ASP A 318 0.86 -17.89 -12.79
N PRO A 319 0.57 -18.88 -11.93
CA PRO A 319 -0.31 -20.01 -12.28
C PRO A 319 -1.76 -19.60 -12.53
N LYS A 320 -2.17 -18.40 -12.10
CA LYS A 320 -3.50 -17.85 -12.37
C LYS A 320 -3.63 -17.38 -13.82
N VAL A 321 -2.52 -17.00 -14.48
CA VAL A 321 -2.53 -16.46 -15.84
C VAL A 321 -2.78 -17.59 -16.85
N LYS A 322 -3.92 -17.50 -17.53
CA LYS A 322 -4.35 -18.45 -18.56
C LYS A 322 -4.22 -17.91 -19.98
N GLY A 323 -3.96 -16.63 -20.14
CA GLY A 323 -3.71 -15.98 -21.43
C GLY A 323 -3.13 -14.60 -21.24
N ILE A 324 -2.49 -14.04 -22.26
CA ILE A 324 -1.85 -12.72 -22.19
C ILE A 324 -2.36 -11.85 -23.33
N LEU A 325 -2.76 -10.62 -22.99
CA LEU A 325 -3.08 -9.54 -23.95
C LEU A 325 -1.98 -8.49 -23.93
N VAL A 326 -1.27 -8.38 -25.04
CA VAL A 326 -0.34 -7.27 -25.33
C VAL A 326 -1.10 -6.22 -26.11
N ASN A 327 -1.20 -5.02 -25.58
CA ASN A 327 -1.92 -3.91 -26.21
C ASN A 327 -1.01 -2.67 -26.28
N ILE A 328 -0.46 -2.41 -27.45
CA ILE A 328 0.52 -1.35 -27.67
C ILE A 328 -0.02 -0.29 -28.64
N PHE A 329 0.08 0.95 -28.21
CA PHE A 329 -0.14 2.09 -29.07
C PHE A 329 1.21 2.81 -29.34
N GLY A 330 1.73 2.67 -30.56
CA GLY A 330 2.99 3.26 -30.97
C GLY A 330 2.86 4.75 -31.25
N GLY A 331 3.41 5.54 -30.34
CA GLY A 331 3.63 6.97 -30.56
C GLY A 331 5.14 7.21 -30.72
N ILE A 332 5.79 7.62 -29.64
CA ILE A 332 7.27 7.68 -29.55
C ILE A 332 7.86 6.26 -29.66
N MET A 333 7.23 5.30 -29.02
CA MET A 333 7.55 3.88 -29.15
C MET A 333 7.10 3.35 -30.51
N ARG A 334 7.93 2.54 -31.15
CA ARG A 334 7.67 1.97 -32.47
C ARG A 334 7.20 0.51 -32.33
N CYS A 335 6.15 0.16 -33.09
CA CYS A 335 5.54 -1.17 -33.06
C CYS A 335 6.50 -2.29 -33.53
N ASP A 336 7.40 -2.03 -34.46
CA ASP A 336 8.43 -2.97 -34.91
C ASP A 336 9.37 -3.36 -33.76
N VAL A 337 9.85 -2.42 -32.97
CA VAL A 337 10.74 -2.67 -31.82
C VAL A 337 10.02 -3.52 -30.75
N ILE A 338 8.77 -3.22 -30.50
CA ILE A 338 7.97 -4.02 -29.54
C ILE A 338 7.70 -5.43 -30.07
N ALA A 339 7.37 -5.56 -31.35
CA ALA A 339 7.15 -6.86 -31.97
C ALA A 339 8.40 -7.76 -31.87
N GLU A 340 9.60 -7.20 -32.14
CA GLU A 340 10.86 -7.91 -31.91
C GLU A 340 11.05 -8.33 -30.46
N GLY A 341 10.74 -7.43 -29.52
CA GLY A 341 10.78 -7.72 -28.08
C GLY A 341 9.83 -8.83 -27.67
N VAL A 342 8.58 -8.78 -28.12
CA VAL A 342 7.56 -9.82 -27.87
C VAL A 342 8.02 -11.17 -28.43
N VAL A 343 8.46 -11.23 -29.69
CA VAL A 343 8.94 -12.46 -30.33
C VAL A 343 10.14 -13.06 -29.57
N ALA A 344 11.09 -12.22 -29.19
CA ALA A 344 12.25 -12.67 -28.43
C ALA A 344 11.86 -13.19 -27.03
N ALA A 345 11.01 -12.45 -26.31
CA ALA A 345 10.55 -12.83 -24.99
C ALA A 345 9.76 -14.15 -25.01
N VAL A 346 8.82 -14.29 -25.94
CA VAL A 346 8.01 -15.55 -26.08
C VAL A 346 8.90 -16.76 -26.36
N LYS A 347 9.95 -16.61 -27.18
CA LYS A 347 10.93 -17.66 -27.43
C LYS A 347 11.76 -17.99 -26.19
N GLU A 348 12.19 -16.98 -25.44
CA GLU A 348 13.04 -17.13 -24.26
C GLU A 348 12.28 -17.78 -23.10
N VAL A 349 11.04 -17.34 -22.80
CA VAL A 349 10.24 -17.88 -21.70
C VAL A 349 9.50 -19.17 -22.04
N GLY A 350 9.43 -19.54 -23.32
CA GLY A 350 8.71 -20.75 -23.76
C GLY A 350 7.23 -20.68 -23.43
N LEU A 351 6.56 -19.60 -23.81
CA LEU A 351 5.18 -19.31 -23.50
C LEU A 351 4.23 -20.48 -23.84
N LYS A 352 3.38 -20.88 -22.90
CA LYS A 352 2.45 -22.01 -23.03
C LYS A 352 0.98 -21.60 -23.03
N VAL A 353 0.69 -20.32 -22.81
CA VAL A 353 -0.66 -19.79 -22.78
C VAL A 353 -0.95 -18.98 -24.05
N PRO A 354 -2.22 -18.84 -24.47
CA PRO A 354 -2.59 -17.99 -25.61
C PRO A 354 -2.06 -16.59 -25.47
N LEU A 355 -1.52 -16.06 -26.57
CA LEU A 355 -1.02 -14.69 -26.66
C LEU A 355 -1.79 -13.93 -27.74
N VAL A 356 -2.48 -12.87 -27.33
CA VAL A 356 -3.13 -11.92 -28.26
C VAL A 356 -2.31 -10.64 -28.29
N VAL A 357 -2.00 -10.15 -29.48
CA VAL A 357 -1.20 -8.93 -29.68
C VAL A 357 -1.97 -7.94 -30.53
N ARG A 358 -2.20 -6.75 -29.97
CA ARG A 358 -2.74 -5.59 -30.68
C ARG A 358 -1.63 -4.53 -30.77
N LEU A 359 -1.29 -4.16 -31.99
CA LEU A 359 -0.36 -3.09 -32.31
C LEU A 359 -1.06 -2.00 -33.11
N GLU A 360 -0.84 -0.73 -32.79
CA GLU A 360 -1.31 0.41 -33.52
C GLU A 360 -0.32 1.58 -33.44
N GLY A 361 -0.31 2.45 -34.44
CA GLY A 361 0.54 3.64 -34.48
C GLY A 361 1.80 3.46 -35.32
N THR A 362 2.93 4.04 -34.89
CA THR A 362 4.17 4.12 -35.68
C THR A 362 4.72 2.73 -36.01
N ASN A 363 4.96 2.46 -37.29
CA ASN A 363 5.49 1.20 -37.84
C ASN A 363 4.60 -0.04 -37.55
N VAL A 364 3.29 0.17 -37.51
CA VAL A 364 2.35 -0.91 -37.19
C VAL A 364 2.40 -2.06 -38.17
N GLU A 365 2.49 -1.80 -39.47
CA GLU A 365 2.54 -2.86 -40.49
C GLU A 365 3.82 -3.69 -40.36
N GLN A 366 4.96 -3.05 -40.16
CA GLN A 366 6.23 -3.74 -39.89
C GLN A 366 6.15 -4.59 -38.63
N GLY A 367 5.54 -4.08 -37.55
CA GLY A 367 5.33 -4.84 -36.32
C GLY A 367 4.44 -6.06 -36.51
N LYS A 368 3.35 -5.93 -37.25
CA LYS A 368 2.46 -7.06 -37.62
C LYS A 368 3.19 -8.10 -38.45
N ASP A 369 4.01 -7.67 -39.44
CA ASP A 369 4.80 -8.58 -40.28
C ASP A 369 5.80 -9.38 -39.41
N ILE A 370 6.47 -8.74 -38.45
CA ILE A 370 7.40 -9.41 -37.54
C ILE A 370 6.66 -10.48 -36.72
N ILE A 371 5.48 -10.17 -36.16
CA ILE A 371 4.67 -11.13 -35.41
C ILE A 371 4.22 -12.29 -36.30
N ASN A 372 3.65 -12.00 -37.46
CA ASN A 372 3.11 -13.02 -38.39
C ASN A 372 4.19 -13.97 -38.92
N ASN A 373 5.41 -13.45 -39.17
CA ASN A 373 6.53 -14.24 -39.68
C ASN A 373 7.40 -14.88 -38.59
N SER A 374 7.04 -14.72 -37.31
CA SER A 374 7.80 -15.21 -36.15
C SER A 374 7.81 -16.73 -36.00
N GLY A 375 6.80 -17.41 -36.59
CA GLY A 375 6.54 -18.85 -36.39
C GLY A 375 5.96 -19.19 -35.02
N LEU A 376 5.54 -18.18 -34.24
CA LEU A 376 4.88 -18.35 -32.95
C LEU A 376 3.36 -18.40 -33.12
N ASP A 377 2.69 -19.11 -32.21
CA ASP A 377 1.22 -19.12 -32.13
C ASP A 377 0.73 -17.86 -31.43
N VAL A 378 0.68 -16.76 -32.18
CA VAL A 378 0.24 -15.44 -31.71
C VAL A 378 -1.01 -15.02 -32.47
N ILE A 379 -2.01 -14.63 -31.73
CA ILE A 379 -3.30 -14.16 -32.28
C ILE A 379 -3.20 -12.64 -32.48
N ALA A 380 -3.19 -12.17 -33.74
CA ALA A 380 -3.21 -10.74 -34.02
C ALA A 380 -4.60 -10.15 -33.80
N ALA A 381 -4.67 -8.95 -33.21
CA ALA A 381 -5.91 -8.20 -33.02
C ALA A 381 -5.86 -6.87 -33.79
N ASN A 382 -7.04 -6.46 -34.33
CA ASN A 382 -7.16 -5.27 -35.14
C ASN A 382 -7.36 -4.00 -34.31
N ASP A 383 -8.14 -4.11 -33.24
CA ASP A 383 -8.42 -3.03 -32.30
C ASP A 383 -8.52 -3.56 -30.87
N LEU A 384 -8.78 -2.68 -29.91
CA LEU A 384 -8.84 -3.03 -28.50
C LEU A 384 -9.99 -3.99 -28.18
N LYS A 385 -11.14 -3.79 -28.84
CA LYS A 385 -12.30 -4.66 -28.70
C LYS A 385 -12.00 -6.08 -29.21
N ASP A 386 -11.49 -6.18 -30.45
CA ASP A 386 -11.10 -7.45 -31.08
C ASP A 386 -10.05 -8.19 -30.23
N GLY A 387 -9.10 -7.43 -29.61
CA GLY A 387 -8.11 -7.99 -28.70
C GLY A 387 -8.75 -8.63 -27.45
N ALA A 388 -9.69 -7.92 -26.81
CA ALA A 388 -10.39 -8.41 -25.64
C ALA A 388 -11.26 -9.62 -25.95
N GLU A 389 -12.04 -9.59 -27.06
CA GLU A 389 -12.88 -10.72 -27.51
C GLU A 389 -12.03 -11.97 -27.76
N LYS A 390 -10.91 -11.82 -28.46
CA LYS A 390 -10.01 -12.92 -28.80
C LYS A 390 -9.36 -13.56 -27.58
N ILE A 391 -8.82 -12.75 -26.67
CA ILE A 391 -8.16 -13.29 -25.47
C ILE A 391 -9.17 -13.96 -24.54
N VAL A 392 -10.34 -13.36 -24.32
CA VAL A 392 -11.39 -13.96 -23.48
C VAL A 392 -11.87 -15.27 -24.07
N LYS A 393 -12.10 -15.33 -25.40
CA LYS A 393 -12.45 -16.58 -26.09
C LYS A 393 -11.36 -17.63 -25.98
N ALA A 394 -10.08 -17.25 -26.12
CA ALA A 394 -8.98 -18.20 -26.04
C ALA A 394 -8.77 -18.79 -24.62
N VAL A 395 -9.19 -18.05 -23.59
CA VAL A 395 -9.09 -18.49 -22.18
C VAL A 395 -10.31 -19.27 -21.72
N LYS A 396 -11.51 -18.93 -22.21
CA LYS A 396 -12.76 -19.55 -21.75
C LYS A 396 -13.28 -20.68 -22.66
N GLY A 397 -12.77 -20.78 -23.88
CA GLY A 397 -13.15 -21.80 -24.87
C GLY A 397 -14.35 -21.34 -25.69
#